data_a2228b1d5972299d683f71af89d171db
#
_entry.id   a2228b1d5972299d683f71af89d171db
#
_cell.length_a   1.000
_cell.length_b   1.000
_cell.length_c   1.000
_cell.angle_alpha   90.00
_cell.angle_beta   90.00
_cell.angle_gamma   90.00
#
_symmetry.space_group_name_H-M   'P 1'
#
loop_
_entity.id
_entity.type
_entity.pdbx_description
1 polymer ?
#
loop_
_entity_poly.entity_id
_entity_poly.type
_entity_poly.pdbx_seq_one_letter_code
_entity_poly.pdbx_strand_id
1 'polypeptide(L)'
;MENNSSVLDSDIVKVDKYEPHKIANGKNEVTFFVASDEIDFADLQRYRIQAQTDYLIAISTTNKYYDCLGLADNVISCSTDEVPLVMQAFQRLHSGSGIIGMSWDEVKWAISGNKNIEFLHGVAGGENCVTFACEQFISKLQRLSSNYPIKNVMINMFADISFGCEQQDFIIKQIDKNLMVKDATTFYQLSFFDEFADWKSGERGCCVCMFLIYDDKSNDSLIKHI
;
A
#
# COMPACT_ATOMS: atom_id res chain seq x y z
N MET A 1 -19.89 39.77 7.13
CA MET A 1 -18.62 39.04 7.12
C MET A 1 -18.96 37.58 6.90
N GLU A 2 -18.97 37.19 5.62
CA GLU A 2 -19.25 35.80 5.23
C GLU A 2 -17.97 34.96 5.43
N ASN A 3 -18.07 34.00 6.31
CA ASN A 3 -17.01 32.98 6.49
C ASN A 3 -17.02 32.06 5.28
N ASN A 4 -16.16 32.33 4.31
CA ASN A 4 -15.78 31.36 3.28
C ASN A 4 -14.90 30.28 3.90
N SER A 5 -15.51 29.25 4.45
CA SER A 5 -14.84 27.97 4.72
C SER A 5 -15.21 26.96 3.63
N SER A 6 -14.84 27.25 2.39
CA SER A 6 -14.73 26.25 1.34
C SER A 6 -13.35 25.61 1.41
N VAL A 7 -13.08 24.83 2.45
CA VAL A 7 -11.95 23.90 2.46
C VAL A 7 -12.39 22.70 1.62
N LEU A 8 -11.93 22.72 0.40
CA LEU A 8 -11.55 21.64 -0.52
C LEU A 8 -11.99 20.22 -0.10
N ASP A 9 -13.25 19.93 -0.43
CA ASP A 9 -13.83 18.58 -0.39
C ASP A 9 -13.41 17.76 -1.63
N SER A 10 -12.34 18.20 -2.36
CA SER A 10 -12.00 17.69 -3.69
C SER A 10 -10.91 16.61 -3.71
N ASP A 11 -10.29 16.28 -2.59
CA ASP A 11 -9.08 15.43 -2.58
C ASP A 11 -9.24 14.07 -1.86
N ILE A 12 -10.46 13.64 -1.55
CA ILE A 12 -10.66 12.31 -0.99
C ILE A 12 -10.67 11.31 -2.14
N VAL A 13 -9.58 10.54 -2.27
CA VAL A 13 -9.51 9.43 -3.23
C VAL A 13 -10.53 8.37 -2.85
N LYS A 14 -11.45 8.09 -3.75
CA LYS A 14 -12.46 7.04 -3.53
C LYS A 14 -11.85 5.69 -3.80
N VAL A 15 -11.73 4.92 -2.72
CA VAL A 15 -11.26 3.54 -2.74
C VAL A 15 -12.44 2.61 -2.54
N ASP A 16 -12.58 1.61 -3.40
CA ASP A 16 -13.59 0.57 -3.29
C ASP A 16 -12.96 -0.83 -3.33
N LYS A 17 -13.70 -1.83 -2.85
CA LYS A 17 -13.37 -3.24 -2.97
C LYS A 17 -14.39 -3.92 -3.86
N TYR A 18 -13.93 -4.54 -4.94
CA TYR A 18 -14.77 -5.39 -5.75
C TYR A 18 -14.96 -6.76 -5.09
N GLU A 19 -16.19 -7.22 -5.12
CA GLU A 19 -16.62 -8.57 -4.77
C GLU A 19 -17.51 -9.11 -5.90
N PRO A 20 -17.58 -10.45 -6.12
CA PRO A 20 -18.42 -11.02 -7.16
C PRO A 20 -19.86 -10.48 -7.12
N HIS A 21 -20.39 -10.12 -8.28
CA HIS A 21 -21.73 -9.54 -8.47
C HIS A 21 -21.95 -8.14 -7.90
N LYS A 22 -20.92 -7.46 -7.43
CA LYS A 22 -21.04 -6.09 -6.96
C LYS A 22 -21.35 -5.13 -8.10
N ILE A 23 -22.29 -4.22 -7.86
CA ILE A 23 -22.64 -3.12 -8.78
C ILE A 23 -21.87 -1.88 -8.38
N ALA A 24 -21.29 -1.18 -9.35
CA ALA A 24 -20.56 0.06 -9.11
C ALA A 24 -21.50 1.20 -8.66
N ASN A 25 -21.10 1.90 -7.62
CA ASN A 25 -21.83 3.05 -7.05
C ASN A 25 -21.18 4.39 -7.40
N GLY A 26 -20.81 4.58 -8.68
CA GLY A 26 -20.18 5.81 -9.17
C GLY A 26 -18.68 5.63 -9.44
N LYS A 27 -17.98 6.75 -9.66
CA LYS A 27 -16.55 6.76 -9.98
C LYS A 27 -15.71 6.40 -8.74
N ASN A 28 -14.72 5.52 -8.95
CA ASN A 28 -13.69 5.19 -7.98
C ASN A 28 -12.31 5.47 -8.59
N GLU A 29 -11.40 6.11 -7.87
CA GLU A 29 -10.02 6.26 -8.30
C GLU A 29 -9.27 4.94 -8.19
N VAL A 30 -9.54 4.17 -7.13
CA VAL A 30 -8.91 2.86 -6.89
C VAL A 30 -9.98 1.82 -6.58
N THR A 31 -9.87 0.68 -7.21
CA THR A 31 -10.66 -0.50 -6.85
C THR A 31 -9.73 -1.66 -6.53
N PHE A 32 -9.88 -2.25 -5.35
CA PHE A 32 -9.20 -3.48 -4.95
C PHE A 32 -10.05 -4.70 -5.25
N PHE A 33 -9.40 -5.81 -5.58
CA PHE A 33 -10.02 -7.13 -5.54
C PHE A 33 -9.01 -8.17 -5.03
N VAL A 34 -9.50 -9.20 -4.34
CA VAL A 34 -8.67 -10.34 -3.92
C VAL A 34 -8.72 -11.39 -5.03
N ALA A 35 -7.56 -11.71 -5.61
CA ALA A 35 -7.46 -12.64 -6.72
C ALA A 35 -7.86 -14.06 -6.27
N SER A 36 -8.81 -14.66 -6.96
CA SER A 36 -9.32 -16.01 -6.71
C SER A 36 -9.97 -16.60 -7.96
N ASP A 37 -10.27 -17.90 -7.94
CA ASP A 37 -11.04 -18.58 -9.01
C ASP A 37 -12.51 -18.09 -9.07
N GLU A 38 -13.01 -17.42 -8.03
CA GLU A 38 -14.39 -16.90 -7.99
C GLU A 38 -14.55 -15.58 -8.74
N ILE A 39 -13.45 -14.91 -9.09
CA ILE A 39 -13.48 -13.64 -9.82
C ILE A 39 -13.59 -13.91 -11.31
N ASP A 40 -14.79 -13.69 -11.87
CA ASP A 40 -15.02 -13.74 -13.31
C ASP A 40 -14.37 -12.52 -14.00
N PHE A 41 -13.58 -12.79 -15.03
CA PHE A 41 -12.84 -11.76 -15.78
C PHE A 41 -13.80 -10.74 -16.45
N ALA A 42 -14.87 -11.21 -17.05
CA ALA A 42 -15.81 -10.32 -17.75
C ALA A 42 -16.62 -9.46 -16.78
N ASP A 43 -16.98 -10.00 -15.62
CA ASP A 43 -17.70 -9.26 -14.58
C ASP A 43 -16.81 -8.20 -13.95
N LEU A 44 -15.55 -8.53 -13.66
CA LEU A 44 -14.57 -7.55 -13.14
C LEU A 44 -14.30 -6.45 -14.16
N GLN A 45 -14.15 -6.79 -15.45
CA GLN A 45 -13.96 -5.80 -16.52
C GLN A 45 -15.18 -4.87 -16.64
N ARG A 46 -16.38 -5.44 -16.57
CA ARG A 46 -17.64 -4.67 -16.60
C ARG A 46 -17.72 -3.72 -15.41
N TYR A 47 -17.38 -4.20 -14.21
CA TYR A 47 -17.34 -3.38 -13.02
C TYR A 47 -16.35 -2.21 -13.18
N ARG A 48 -15.11 -2.47 -13.64
CA ARG A 48 -14.10 -1.44 -13.88
C ARG A 48 -14.63 -0.30 -14.77
N ILE A 49 -15.32 -0.66 -15.86
CA ILE A 49 -15.90 0.32 -16.79
C ILE A 49 -17.03 1.11 -16.11
N GLN A 50 -17.93 0.46 -15.40
CA GLN A 50 -19.06 1.10 -14.71
C GLN A 50 -18.61 2.03 -13.59
N ALA A 51 -17.60 1.61 -12.82
CA ALA A 51 -17.01 2.38 -11.74
C ALA A 51 -16.04 3.45 -12.25
N GLN A 52 -15.74 3.50 -13.54
CA GLN A 52 -14.72 4.40 -14.11
C GLN A 52 -13.42 4.37 -13.29
N THR A 53 -13.00 3.15 -12.90
CA THR A 53 -11.84 2.95 -12.02
C THR A 53 -10.55 3.32 -12.75
N ASP A 54 -9.80 4.26 -12.19
CA ASP A 54 -8.52 4.69 -12.74
C ASP A 54 -7.44 3.61 -12.51
N TYR A 55 -7.38 3.03 -11.30
CA TYR A 55 -6.44 1.98 -10.93
C TYR A 55 -7.18 0.74 -10.38
N LEU A 56 -7.02 -0.38 -11.05
CA LEU A 56 -7.51 -1.68 -10.59
C LEU A 56 -6.36 -2.45 -9.96
N ILE A 57 -6.39 -2.64 -8.66
CA ILE A 57 -5.32 -3.26 -7.89
C ILE A 57 -5.75 -4.64 -7.39
N ALA A 58 -5.04 -5.68 -7.83
CA ALA A 58 -5.21 -7.02 -7.31
C ALA A 58 -4.47 -7.22 -6.00
N ILE A 59 -5.06 -7.93 -5.06
CA ILE A 59 -4.38 -8.49 -3.89
C ILE A 59 -4.22 -9.98 -4.13
N SER A 60 -2.98 -10.45 -4.23
CA SER A 60 -2.64 -11.86 -4.40
C SER A 60 -2.13 -12.44 -3.09
N THR A 61 -2.85 -13.42 -2.55
CA THR A 61 -2.49 -14.09 -1.29
C THR A 61 -1.82 -15.45 -1.51
N THR A 62 -1.61 -15.82 -2.76
CA THR A 62 -0.99 -17.09 -3.16
C THR A 62 -0.07 -16.88 -4.35
N ASN A 63 0.80 -17.86 -4.63
CA ASN A 63 1.62 -17.87 -5.84
C ASN A 63 0.87 -18.42 -7.08
N LYS A 64 -0.44 -18.71 -6.96
CA LYS A 64 -1.24 -19.19 -8.07
C LYS A 64 -1.55 -18.03 -9.02
N TYR A 65 -1.41 -18.28 -10.31
CA TYR A 65 -1.89 -17.35 -11.32
C TYR A 65 -3.42 -17.49 -11.47
N TYR A 66 -4.11 -16.38 -11.51
CA TYR A 66 -5.54 -16.27 -11.80
C TYR A 66 -5.75 -15.37 -13.02
N ASP A 67 -6.67 -15.72 -13.92
CA ASP A 67 -6.91 -14.96 -15.14
C ASP A 67 -7.27 -13.49 -14.86
N CYS A 68 -7.99 -13.22 -13.77
CA CYS A 68 -8.36 -11.88 -13.35
C CYS A 68 -7.14 -10.95 -13.09
N LEU A 69 -5.95 -11.50 -12.79
CA LEU A 69 -4.71 -10.72 -12.64
C LEU A 69 -4.30 -10.02 -13.93
N GLY A 70 -4.75 -10.52 -15.09
CA GLY A 70 -4.53 -9.90 -16.39
C GLY A 70 -5.16 -8.51 -16.54
N LEU A 71 -6.23 -8.21 -15.75
CA LEU A 71 -6.91 -6.91 -15.75
C LEU A 71 -6.30 -5.91 -14.78
N ALA A 72 -5.51 -6.36 -13.80
CA ALA A 72 -4.95 -5.50 -12.79
C ALA A 72 -3.85 -4.60 -13.35
N ASP A 73 -3.86 -3.33 -12.97
CA ASP A 73 -2.76 -2.39 -13.22
C ASP A 73 -1.57 -2.72 -12.32
N ASN A 74 -1.86 -3.07 -11.04
CA ASN A 74 -0.88 -3.48 -10.06
C ASN A 74 -1.34 -4.74 -9.32
N VAL A 75 -0.38 -5.53 -8.82
CA VAL A 75 -0.62 -6.72 -8.00
C VAL A 75 0.14 -6.57 -6.70
N ILE A 76 -0.57 -6.54 -5.57
CA ILE A 76 0.01 -6.53 -4.22
C ILE A 76 0.04 -7.95 -3.70
N SER A 77 1.24 -8.45 -3.39
CA SER A 77 1.44 -9.75 -2.76
C SER A 77 1.49 -9.60 -1.24
N CYS A 78 0.65 -10.37 -0.54
CA CYS A 78 0.61 -10.41 0.93
C CYS A 78 0.02 -11.75 1.40
N SER A 79 0.02 -12.01 2.71
CA SER A 79 -0.71 -13.14 3.28
C SER A 79 -2.22 -12.84 3.39
N THR A 80 -3.05 -13.87 3.57
CA THR A 80 -4.51 -13.72 3.62
C THR A 80 -4.98 -12.85 4.81
N ASP A 81 -4.31 -12.97 5.95
CA ASP A 81 -4.57 -12.20 7.15
C ASP A 81 -4.13 -10.72 7.04
N GLU A 82 -3.22 -10.40 6.12
CA GLU A 82 -2.79 -9.03 5.84
C GLU A 82 -3.73 -8.24 4.93
N VAL A 83 -4.68 -8.88 4.24
CA VAL A 83 -5.57 -8.21 3.25
C VAL A 83 -6.27 -6.96 3.81
N PRO A 84 -6.90 -7.00 5.00
CA PRO A 84 -7.52 -5.80 5.56
C PRO A 84 -6.51 -4.68 5.83
N LEU A 85 -5.33 -5.05 6.33
CA LEU A 85 -4.25 -4.11 6.62
C LEU A 85 -3.71 -3.44 5.36
N VAL A 86 -3.50 -4.21 4.27
CA VAL A 86 -3.08 -3.70 2.96
C VAL A 86 -4.05 -2.63 2.46
N MET A 87 -5.35 -2.91 2.47
CA MET A 87 -6.36 -1.97 2.01
C MET A 87 -6.41 -0.71 2.86
N GLN A 88 -6.37 -0.86 4.19
CA GLN A 88 -6.38 0.25 5.12
C GLN A 88 -5.11 1.10 4.99
N ALA A 89 -3.92 0.47 4.93
CA ALA A 89 -2.67 1.17 4.76
C ALA A 89 -2.62 1.94 3.44
N PHE A 90 -3.07 1.33 2.34
CA PHE A 90 -3.11 2.00 1.04
C PHE A 90 -4.10 3.18 1.03
N GLN A 91 -5.28 3.00 1.60
CA GLN A 91 -6.29 4.06 1.69
C GLN A 91 -5.79 5.27 2.48
N ARG A 92 -4.94 5.05 3.48
CA ARG A 92 -4.38 6.11 4.32
C ARG A 92 -3.19 6.84 3.69
N LEU A 93 -2.55 6.30 2.65
CA LEU A 93 -1.41 6.95 1.98
C LEU A 93 -1.70 8.38 1.48
N HIS A 94 -2.95 8.70 1.22
CA HIS A 94 -3.38 10.01 0.69
C HIS A 94 -4.43 10.70 1.55
N SER A 95 -4.83 10.11 2.68
CA SER A 95 -5.75 10.80 3.60
C SER A 95 -4.98 11.91 4.32
N GLY A 96 -5.32 13.16 4.08
CA GLY A 96 -4.64 14.35 4.61
C GLY A 96 -4.67 14.52 6.15
N SER A 97 -4.92 13.45 6.91
CA SER A 97 -4.93 13.45 8.38
C SER A 97 -3.55 13.23 9.03
N GLY A 98 -2.47 13.12 8.22
CA GLY A 98 -1.12 12.92 8.72
C GLY A 98 -0.35 14.21 8.96
N ILE A 99 0.74 14.17 9.77
CA ILE A 99 1.70 15.28 9.92
C ILE A 99 2.52 15.45 8.64
N ILE A 100 2.84 14.33 7.99
CA ILE A 100 3.52 14.26 6.70
C ILE A 100 2.66 13.31 5.85
N GLY A 101 2.23 13.78 4.70
CA GLY A 101 1.36 13.02 3.80
C GLY A 101 1.96 12.87 2.42
N MET A 102 1.54 11.82 1.72
CA MET A 102 1.75 11.68 0.28
C MET A 102 0.53 12.23 -0.46
N SER A 103 0.79 12.99 -1.53
CA SER A 103 -0.28 13.35 -2.46
C SER A 103 -0.70 12.14 -3.29
N TRP A 104 -1.94 12.16 -3.79
CA TRP A 104 -2.39 11.10 -4.70
C TRP A 104 -1.54 11.02 -5.98
N ASP A 105 -1.01 12.13 -6.44
CA ASP A 105 -0.12 12.15 -7.60
C ASP A 105 1.22 11.46 -7.34
N GLU A 106 1.77 11.57 -6.13
CA GLU A 106 2.97 10.82 -5.72
C GLU A 106 2.69 9.31 -5.64
N VAL A 107 1.53 8.90 -5.08
CA VAL A 107 1.11 7.50 -5.06
C VAL A 107 0.97 6.95 -6.48
N LYS A 108 0.24 7.68 -7.36
CA LYS A 108 0.12 7.29 -8.79
C LYS A 108 1.47 7.16 -9.46
N TRP A 109 2.35 8.11 -9.24
CA TRP A 109 3.70 8.08 -9.80
C TRP A 109 4.48 6.86 -9.32
N ALA A 110 4.42 6.55 -8.02
CA ALA A 110 5.13 5.42 -7.44
C ALA A 110 4.69 4.07 -8.02
N ILE A 111 3.38 3.86 -8.24
CA ILE A 111 2.84 2.60 -8.76
C ILE A 111 2.77 2.53 -10.29
N SER A 112 2.89 3.67 -10.98
CA SER A 112 2.76 3.75 -12.45
C SER A 112 3.89 2.98 -13.15
N GLY A 113 3.51 2.17 -14.13
CA GLY A 113 4.46 1.40 -14.94
C GLY A 113 5.09 0.19 -14.25
N ASN A 114 4.83 -0.03 -12.97
CA ASN A 114 5.37 -1.15 -12.20
C ASN A 114 4.23 -2.05 -11.73
N LYS A 115 4.21 -3.29 -12.19
CA LYS A 115 3.08 -4.19 -11.96
C LYS A 115 3.09 -4.84 -10.57
N ASN A 116 4.26 -5.10 -10.00
CA ASN A 116 4.39 -5.92 -8.79
C ASN A 116 4.72 -5.08 -7.57
N ILE A 117 3.98 -5.34 -6.51
CA ILE A 117 4.12 -4.69 -5.21
C ILE A 117 4.17 -5.78 -4.14
N GLU A 118 5.18 -5.79 -3.29
CA GLU A 118 5.23 -6.65 -2.11
C GLU A 118 4.87 -5.86 -0.87
N PHE A 119 3.97 -6.38 -0.06
CA PHE A 119 3.59 -5.77 1.20
C PHE A 119 4.41 -6.32 2.36
N LEU A 120 4.89 -5.41 3.19
CA LEU A 120 5.59 -5.69 4.43
C LEU A 120 4.98 -4.87 5.55
N HIS A 121 4.91 -5.43 6.74
CA HIS A 121 4.50 -4.65 7.90
C HIS A 121 5.21 -5.11 9.17
N GLY A 122 5.17 -4.25 10.18
CA GLY A 122 5.55 -4.57 11.55
C GLY A 122 4.69 -3.77 12.51
N VAL A 123 4.20 -4.45 13.55
CA VAL A 123 3.30 -3.88 14.56
C VAL A 123 3.83 -4.22 15.95
N ALA A 124 4.01 -3.23 16.79
CA ALA A 124 4.44 -3.48 18.16
C ALA A 124 3.91 -2.43 19.14
N GLY A 125 3.69 -2.82 20.38
CA GLY A 125 3.31 -1.96 21.49
C GLY A 125 4.41 -1.81 22.55
N GLY A 126 4.25 -0.82 23.42
CA GLY A 126 5.15 -0.55 24.54
C GLY A 126 6.32 0.38 24.22
N GLU A 127 7.25 0.51 25.16
CA GLU A 127 8.34 1.50 25.08
C GLU A 127 9.29 1.32 23.88
N ASN A 128 9.53 0.07 23.46
CA ASN A 128 10.41 -0.27 22.35
C ASN A 128 9.65 -0.62 21.05
N CYS A 129 8.40 -0.16 20.93
CA CYS A 129 7.52 -0.53 19.83
C CYS A 129 8.15 -0.30 18.45
N VAL A 130 8.87 0.80 18.26
CA VAL A 130 9.51 1.14 16.99
C VAL A 130 10.57 0.11 16.59
N THR A 131 11.44 -0.28 17.54
CA THR A 131 12.47 -1.29 17.29
C THR A 131 11.84 -2.64 16.96
N PHE A 132 10.88 -3.09 17.76
CA PHE A 132 10.21 -4.37 17.55
C PHE A 132 9.38 -4.41 16.26
N ALA A 133 8.73 -3.30 15.88
CA ALA A 133 8.03 -3.20 14.60
C ALA A 133 9.02 -3.34 13.42
N CYS A 134 10.17 -2.67 13.47
CA CYS A 134 11.19 -2.79 12.43
C CYS A 134 11.75 -4.21 12.33
N GLU A 135 12.06 -4.88 13.44
CA GLU A 135 12.60 -6.23 13.46
C GLU A 135 11.72 -7.26 12.73
N GLN A 136 10.39 -7.06 12.74
CA GLN A 136 9.46 -7.99 12.11
C GLN A 136 9.59 -8.05 10.58
N PHE A 137 9.97 -6.98 9.92
CA PHE A 137 10.03 -6.94 8.45
C PHE A 137 11.45 -6.88 7.86
N ILE A 138 12.48 -6.54 8.65
CA ILE A 138 13.85 -6.32 8.13
C ILE A 138 14.38 -7.52 7.35
N SER A 139 14.25 -8.74 7.86
CA SER A 139 14.74 -9.93 7.17
C SER A 139 14.05 -10.16 5.82
N LYS A 140 12.74 -9.90 5.74
CA LYS A 140 11.98 -9.99 4.49
C LYS A 140 12.39 -8.88 3.53
N LEU A 141 12.60 -7.64 4.03
CA LEU A 141 13.07 -6.50 3.26
C LEU A 141 14.43 -6.79 2.61
N GLN A 142 15.40 -7.27 3.36
CA GLN A 142 16.74 -7.62 2.84
C GLN A 142 16.65 -8.70 1.75
N ARG A 143 15.86 -9.74 1.97
CA ARG A 143 15.67 -10.82 0.99
C ARG A 143 15.05 -10.29 -0.30
N LEU A 144 14.00 -9.48 -0.22
CA LEU A 144 13.29 -8.95 -1.37
C LEU A 144 14.18 -7.98 -2.14
N SER A 145 14.82 -7.04 -1.46
CA SER A 145 15.69 -6.05 -2.11
C SER A 145 16.95 -6.64 -2.73
N SER A 146 17.39 -7.83 -2.27
CA SER A 146 18.48 -8.56 -2.91
C SER A 146 18.04 -9.32 -4.17
N ASN A 147 16.77 -9.71 -4.25
CA ASN A 147 16.25 -10.54 -5.33
C ASN A 147 15.55 -9.74 -6.43
N TYR A 148 14.98 -8.58 -6.09
CA TYR A 148 14.17 -7.77 -6.99
C TYR A 148 14.75 -6.36 -7.17
N PRO A 149 14.64 -5.76 -8.37
CA PRO A 149 15.04 -4.39 -8.61
C PRO A 149 13.97 -3.42 -8.09
N ILE A 150 13.99 -3.18 -6.78
CA ILE A 150 13.05 -2.23 -6.16
C ILE A 150 13.22 -0.85 -6.80
N LYS A 151 12.14 -0.27 -7.26
CA LYS A 151 12.08 1.07 -7.89
C LYS A 151 11.58 2.14 -6.93
N ASN A 152 10.49 1.82 -6.26
CA ASN A 152 9.86 2.73 -5.32
C ASN A 152 9.52 2.01 -4.03
N VAL A 153 9.52 2.75 -2.94
CA VAL A 153 9.09 2.28 -1.61
C VAL A 153 8.11 3.30 -1.07
N MET A 154 6.89 2.87 -0.76
CA MET A 154 5.94 3.70 -0.03
C MET A 154 5.84 3.18 1.40
N ILE A 155 6.03 4.07 2.37
CA ILE A 155 6.04 3.75 3.79
C ILE A 155 4.91 4.54 4.46
N ASN A 156 4.04 3.83 5.14
CA ASN A 156 3.01 4.43 5.99
C ASN A 156 3.28 4.04 7.44
N MET A 157 3.56 5.04 8.26
CA MET A 157 3.81 4.89 9.69
C MET A 157 2.57 5.34 10.45
N PHE A 158 2.04 4.45 11.28
CA PHE A 158 0.96 4.74 12.21
C PHE A 158 1.51 4.67 13.62
N ALA A 159 1.26 5.69 14.39
CA ALA A 159 1.82 5.78 15.73
C ALA A 159 0.92 6.57 16.69
N ASP A 160 1.12 6.40 17.98
CA ASP A 160 0.47 7.22 18.98
C ASP A 160 1.02 8.66 18.99
N ILE A 161 0.33 9.55 19.68
CA ILE A 161 0.68 10.98 19.75
C ILE A 161 2.06 11.27 20.37
N SER A 162 2.65 10.31 21.07
CA SER A 162 4.00 10.44 21.65
C SER A 162 5.12 10.18 20.64
N PHE A 163 4.77 9.71 19.44
CA PHE A 163 5.71 9.44 18.37
C PHE A 163 6.23 10.76 17.77
N GLY A 164 7.52 10.93 17.77
CA GLY A 164 8.18 12.16 17.31
C GLY A 164 9.12 11.91 16.13
N CYS A 165 9.81 12.99 15.73
CA CYS A 165 10.76 12.96 14.62
C CYS A 165 11.89 11.95 14.81
N GLU A 166 12.33 11.71 16.08
CA GLU A 166 13.41 10.75 16.36
C GLU A 166 13.01 9.31 16.02
N GLN A 167 11.78 8.91 16.34
CA GLN A 167 11.25 7.59 16.04
C GLN A 167 11.05 7.40 14.53
N GLN A 168 10.53 8.43 13.86
CA GLN A 168 10.41 8.45 12.40
C GLN A 168 11.78 8.29 11.72
N ASP A 169 12.76 9.09 12.11
CA ASP A 169 14.12 9.05 11.59
C ASP A 169 14.80 7.69 11.85
N PHE A 170 14.53 7.07 12.99
CA PHE A 170 15.00 5.71 13.28
C PHE A 170 14.44 4.70 12.29
N ILE A 171 13.10 4.69 12.04
CA ILE A 171 12.47 3.78 11.09
C ILE A 171 13.07 3.96 9.69
N ILE A 172 13.14 5.21 9.20
CA ILE A 172 13.69 5.52 7.89
C ILE A 172 15.13 5.00 7.77
N LYS A 173 15.97 5.26 8.76
CA LYS A 173 17.36 4.76 8.80
C LYS A 173 17.45 3.25 8.83
N GLN A 174 16.53 2.54 9.53
CA GLN A 174 16.50 1.08 9.50
C GLN A 174 16.12 0.56 8.12
N ILE A 175 15.17 1.18 7.45
CA ILE A 175 14.77 0.81 6.10
C ILE A 175 15.90 1.07 5.11
N ASP A 176 16.47 2.27 5.08
CA ASP A 176 17.55 2.65 4.16
C ASP A 176 18.79 1.78 4.32
N LYS A 177 19.16 1.46 5.56
CA LYS A 177 20.28 0.56 5.87
C LYS A 177 20.07 -0.86 5.33
N ASN A 178 18.84 -1.34 5.30
CA ASN A 178 18.49 -2.71 4.96
C ASN A 178 17.91 -2.85 3.54
N LEU A 179 17.62 -1.72 2.88
CA LEU A 179 17.26 -1.68 1.48
C LEU A 179 18.54 -1.77 0.63
N MET A 180 18.77 -2.91 -0.01
CA MET A 180 20.00 -3.22 -0.76
C MET A 180 20.08 -2.50 -2.13
N VAL A 181 19.17 -1.56 -2.40
CA VAL A 181 19.05 -0.83 -3.67
C VAL A 181 19.31 0.65 -3.43
N LYS A 182 20.28 1.23 -4.17
CA LYS A 182 20.70 2.63 -3.96
C LYS A 182 19.82 3.66 -4.66
N ASP A 183 19.10 3.25 -5.72
CA ASP A 183 18.38 4.19 -6.60
C ASP A 183 16.84 4.10 -6.42
N ALA A 184 16.36 3.45 -5.36
CA ALA A 184 14.94 3.41 -5.06
C ALA A 184 14.46 4.75 -4.53
N THR A 185 13.35 5.25 -5.07
CA THR A 185 12.69 6.44 -4.51
C THR A 185 11.81 6.03 -3.34
N THR A 186 12.01 6.68 -2.20
CA THR A 186 11.24 6.39 -0.98
C THR A 186 10.28 7.53 -0.68
N PHE A 187 9.01 7.18 -0.50
CA PHE A 187 7.94 8.06 -0.04
C PHE A 187 7.51 7.62 1.34
N TYR A 188 7.22 8.55 2.22
CA TYR A 188 6.76 8.21 3.56
C TYR A 188 5.66 9.12 4.06
N GLN A 189 4.79 8.55 4.87
CA GLN A 189 3.71 9.22 5.55
C GLN A 189 3.73 8.86 7.03
N LEU A 190 3.39 9.80 7.86
CA LEU A 190 3.17 9.60 9.29
C LEU A 190 1.74 10.02 9.63
N SER A 191 0.96 9.09 10.12
CA SER A 191 -0.40 9.29 10.60
C SER A 191 -0.52 8.91 12.07
N PHE A 192 -1.32 9.65 12.83
CA PHE A 192 -1.63 9.25 14.19
C PHE A 192 -2.77 8.23 14.23
N PHE A 193 -2.72 7.36 15.25
CA PHE A 193 -3.82 6.45 15.53
C PHE A 193 -5.02 7.22 16.06
N ASP A 194 -6.10 7.23 15.31
CA ASP A 194 -7.44 7.41 15.87
C ASP A 194 -8.28 6.14 15.68
N GLU A 195 -7.90 5.25 14.74
CA GLU A 195 -8.73 4.11 14.34
C GLU A 195 -7.93 2.90 13.82
N PHE A 196 -6.60 2.85 14.03
CA PHE A 196 -5.79 1.78 13.46
C PHE A 196 -5.47 0.72 14.50
N ALA A 197 -5.94 -0.52 14.24
CA ALA A 197 -5.87 -1.68 15.13
C ALA A 197 -6.65 -1.51 16.46
N ASP A 198 -6.93 -2.61 17.16
CA ASP A 198 -7.62 -2.68 18.46
C ASP A 198 -6.80 -2.06 19.61
N TRP A 199 -6.03 -1.01 19.33
CA TRP A 199 -5.19 -0.34 20.33
C TRP A 199 -6.03 0.59 21.16
N LYS A 200 -6.01 0.35 22.44
CA LYS A 200 -6.73 1.19 23.39
C LYS A 200 -6.09 2.56 23.45
N SER A 201 -6.92 3.60 23.44
CA SER A 201 -6.49 4.98 23.64
C SER A 201 -5.54 5.09 24.83
N GLY A 202 -4.31 5.58 24.62
CA GLY A 202 -3.29 5.76 25.63
C GLY A 202 -2.20 4.67 25.71
N GLU A 203 -2.30 3.60 24.93
CA GLU A 203 -1.19 2.65 24.77
C GLU A 203 -0.20 3.16 23.73
N ARG A 204 1.11 3.10 24.07
CA ARG A 204 2.16 3.37 23.09
C ARG A 204 2.20 2.28 22.04
N GLY A 205 2.31 2.68 20.80
CA GLY A 205 2.38 1.71 19.71
C GLY A 205 2.88 2.29 18.40
N CYS A 206 3.34 1.37 17.55
CA CYS A 206 3.81 1.69 16.21
C CYS A 206 3.41 0.59 15.24
N CYS A 207 2.86 0.97 14.09
CA CYS A 207 2.68 0.11 12.95
C CYS A 207 3.38 0.74 11.75
N VAL A 208 4.24 -0.02 11.10
CA VAL A 208 4.92 0.38 9.87
C VAL A 208 4.40 -0.52 8.75
N CYS A 209 3.76 0.08 7.75
CA CYS A 209 3.32 -0.59 6.54
C CYS A 209 4.15 -0.12 5.36
N MET A 210 4.65 -1.04 4.55
CA MET A 210 5.55 -0.75 3.45
C MET A 210 5.09 -1.46 2.18
N PHE A 211 5.09 -0.73 1.08
CA PHE A 211 4.83 -1.24 -0.26
C PHE A 211 6.13 -1.14 -1.07
N LEU A 212 6.73 -2.28 -1.39
CA LEU A 212 7.92 -2.38 -2.23
C LEU A 212 7.48 -2.58 -3.67
N ILE A 213 7.74 -1.61 -4.52
CA ILE A 213 7.33 -1.61 -5.94
C ILE A 213 8.54 -1.98 -6.80
N TYR A 214 8.37 -2.98 -7.66
CA TYR A 214 9.45 -3.50 -8.50
C TYR A 214 8.97 -4.02 -9.85
N ASP A 215 9.90 -4.04 -10.82
CA ASP A 215 9.67 -4.64 -12.12
C ASP A 215 9.82 -6.17 -12.06
N ASP A 216 8.97 -6.87 -12.77
CA ASP A 216 9.12 -8.31 -12.95
C ASP A 216 10.27 -8.61 -13.95
N LYS A 217 11.34 -9.22 -13.44
CA LYS A 217 12.46 -9.67 -14.30
C LYS A 217 12.06 -10.77 -15.28
N SER A 218 10.90 -11.43 -15.10
CA SER A 218 10.49 -12.60 -15.88
C SER A 218 9.95 -12.24 -17.27
N ASN A 219 9.48 -11.01 -17.49
CA ASN A 219 8.92 -10.62 -18.78
C ASN A 219 9.96 -10.32 -19.87
N ASP A 220 11.21 -9.98 -19.53
CA ASP A 220 12.27 -9.75 -20.53
C ASP A 220 12.80 -11.04 -21.16
N SER A 221 12.59 -12.20 -20.54
CA SER A 221 13.07 -13.50 -21.07
C SER A 221 12.05 -14.20 -21.97
N LEU A 222 10.76 -13.91 -21.84
CA LEU A 222 9.70 -14.52 -22.65
C LEU A 222 9.47 -13.84 -24.01
N ILE A 223 9.84 -12.55 -24.16
CA ILE A 223 9.68 -11.80 -25.43
C ILE A 223 10.82 -12.08 -26.42
N LYS A 224 11.94 -12.71 -26.00
CA LYS A 224 13.07 -13.01 -26.89
C LYS A 224 13.00 -14.35 -27.64
N HIS A 225 11.91 -15.08 -27.52
CA HIS A 225 11.73 -16.38 -28.17
C HIS A 225 10.40 -16.53 -28.96
N ILE A 226 9.88 -15.44 -29.52
CA ILE A 226 8.83 -15.50 -30.56
C ILE A 226 9.36 -14.86 -31.82
#